data_0f3c574f9b5829a84dffd4067a7c971c
#
_entry.id   0f3c574f9b5829a84dffd4067a7c971c
#
_cell.length_a   1.000
_cell.length_b   1.000
_cell.length_c   1.000
_cell.angle_alpha   90.00
_cell.angle_beta   90.00
_cell.angle_gamma   90.00
#
_symmetry.space_group_name_H-M   'P 1'
#
loop_
_entity.id
_entity.type
_entity.pdbx_description
1 polymer ?
#
loop_
_entity_poly.entity_id
_entity_poly.type
_entity_poly.pdbx_seq_one_letter_code
_entity_poly.pdbx_strand_id
1 'polypeptide(L)'
;MSEICAILSPAKTLEMSFDQKFRCSKPRFESNAHELVDEMSRYSVSKLSNLMKISEKLSSVNVERWKLFNSKGNDYGPAVMSFRGHVYQGFEAWSMDMRSLNWEQKHIRILSGLYGLLRPLDRIEPYRLE
;
A
#
# COMPACT_ATOMS: atom_id res chain seq x y z
N MET A 1 29.40 -4.82 12.30
CA MET A 1 28.39 -5.61 11.58
C MET A 1 27.79 -4.76 10.49
N SER A 2 27.75 -5.30 9.30
CA SER A 2 27.07 -4.64 8.21
C SER A 2 25.55 -4.82 8.33
N GLU A 3 24.84 -3.73 8.19
CA GLU A 3 23.39 -3.78 8.13
C GLU A 3 22.98 -3.93 6.67
N ILE A 4 22.01 -4.81 6.42
CA ILE A 4 21.46 -5.03 5.09
C ILE A 4 20.07 -4.40 5.04
N CYS A 5 19.81 -3.64 3.97
CA CYS A 5 18.50 -3.10 3.70
C CYS A 5 18.18 -3.39 2.23
N ALA A 6 17.12 -4.15 2.01
CA ALA A 6 16.62 -4.43 0.67
C ALA A 6 15.46 -3.50 0.35
N ILE A 7 15.39 -3.05 -0.90
CA ILE A 7 14.32 -2.18 -1.38
C ILE A 7 13.52 -2.94 -2.42
N LEU A 8 12.21 -3.01 -2.22
CA LEU A 8 11.30 -3.71 -3.12
C LEU A 8 10.42 -2.72 -3.87
N SER A 9 10.09 -3.07 -5.10
CA SER A 9 9.07 -2.36 -5.86
C SER A 9 7.68 -2.65 -5.29
N PRO A 10 6.73 -1.71 -5.43
CA PRO A 10 5.35 -1.97 -5.02
C PRO A 10 4.67 -2.91 -6.01
N ALA A 11 3.45 -3.32 -5.70
CA ALA A 11 2.60 -4.05 -6.64
C ALA A 11 1.36 -3.24 -6.94
N LYS A 12 0.86 -3.33 -8.17
CA LYS A 12 -0.38 -2.65 -8.58
C LYS A 12 -1.61 -3.35 -8.00
N THR A 13 -1.50 -4.64 -7.73
CA THR A 13 -2.59 -5.44 -7.19
C THR A 13 -2.47 -5.48 -5.67
N LEU A 14 -3.58 -5.20 -5.01
CA LEU A 14 -3.69 -5.25 -3.55
C LEU A 14 -4.78 -6.24 -3.17
N GLU A 15 -4.54 -7.00 -2.11
CA GLU A 15 -5.53 -7.87 -1.50
C GLU A 15 -5.59 -7.54 -0.01
N MET A 16 -6.71 -7.00 0.43
CA MET A 16 -6.83 -6.48 1.80
C MET A 16 -8.00 -7.08 2.56
N SER A 17 -8.54 -8.20 2.07
CA SER A 17 -9.56 -8.97 2.78
C SER A 17 -8.89 -9.90 3.77
N PHE A 18 -8.68 -9.41 4.98
CA PHE A 18 -8.04 -10.18 6.03
C PHE A 18 -9.06 -10.73 7.01
N ASP A 19 -8.88 -11.99 7.42
CA ASP A 19 -9.73 -12.64 8.42
C ASP A 19 -9.49 -12.10 9.83
N GLN A 20 -8.39 -11.41 10.04
CA GLN A 20 -8.02 -10.86 11.33
C GLN A 20 -7.42 -9.47 11.14
N LYS A 21 -7.45 -8.67 12.20
CA LYS A 21 -6.80 -7.37 12.20
C LYS A 21 -5.34 -7.54 12.59
N PHE A 22 -4.47 -6.92 11.81
CA PHE A 22 -3.04 -6.91 12.08
C PHE A 22 -2.63 -5.63 12.78
N ARG A 23 -1.62 -5.75 13.64
CA ARG A 23 -1.00 -4.59 14.25
C ARG A 23 -0.07 -3.95 13.21
N CYS A 24 -0.29 -2.67 12.94
CA CYS A 24 0.46 -1.94 11.92
C CYS A 24 1.24 -0.78 12.53
N SER A 25 2.40 -0.49 11.95
CA SER A 25 3.11 0.74 12.25
C SER A 25 2.58 1.88 11.38
N LYS A 26 2.85 3.11 11.77
CA LYS A 26 2.43 4.29 11.05
C LYS A 26 3.42 4.58 9.91
N PRO A 27 2.95 4.78 8.67
CA PRO A 27 3.84 5.15 7.57
C PRO A 27 4.57 6.47 7.88
N ARG A 28 5.86 6.53 7.55
CA ARG A 28 6.67 7.72 7.87
C ARG A 28 6.24 8.95 7.12
N PHE A 29 5.74 8.78 5.91
CA PHE A 29 5.33 9.90 5.04
C PHE A 29 3.81 9.98 4.91
N GLU A 30 3.10 9.64 5.99
CA GLU A 30 1.63 9.61 5.98
C GLU A 30 1.01 10.95 5.63
N SER A 31 1.54 12.05 6.17
CA SER A 31 1.01 13.38 5.86
C SER A 31 1.19 13.75 4.39
N ASN A 32 2.31 13.36 3.80
CA ASN A 32 2.55 13.54 2.36
C ASN A 32 1.56 12.71 1.53
N ALA A 33 1.28 11.49 1.98
CA ALA A 33 0.28 10.65 1.33
C ALA A 33 -1.10 11.28 1.35
N HIS A 34 -1.50 11.85 2.49
CA HIS A 34 -2.79 12.55 2.62
C HIS A 34 -2.89 13.74 1.67
N GLU A 35 -1.83 14.49 1.49
CA GLU A 35 -1.80 15.60 0.53
C GLU A 35 -2.01 15.10 -0.90
N LEU A 36 -1.37 13.99 -1.27
CA LEU A 36 -1.53 13.39 -2.59
C LEU A 36 -2.95 12.86 -2.79
N VAL A 37 -3.53 12.26 -1.77
CA VAL A 37 -4.91 11.78 -1.83
C VAL A 37 -5.87 12.94 -2.05
N ASP A 38 -5.68 14.05 -1.35
CA ASP A 38 -6.50 15.24 -1.53
C ASP A 38 -6.43 15.74 -2.97
N GLU A 39 -5.25 15.75 -3.54
CA GLU A 39 -5.07 16.13 -4.95
C GLU A 39 -5.76 15.14 -5.89
N MET A 40 -5.55 13.85 -5.71
CA MET A 40 -6.13 12.82 -6.56
C MET A 40 -7.66 12.75 -6.43
N SER A 41 -8.19 13.12 -5.29
CA SER A 41 -9.64 13.15 -5.05
C SER A 41 -10.38 14.16 -5.91
N ARG A 42 -9.67 15.11 -6.50
CA ARG A 42 -10.25 16.13 -7.38
C ARG A 42 -10.47 15.63 -8.81
N TYR A 43 -9.91 14.49 -9.15
CA TYR A 43 -10.02 13.94 -10.51
C TYR A 43 -11.33 13.18 -10.69
N SER A 44 -11.97 13.43 -11.83
CA SER A 44 -13.13 12.63 -12.26
C SER A 44 -12.66 11.29 -12.80
N VAL A 45 -13.59 10.35 -12.99
CA VAL A 45 -13.30 9.05 -13.59
C VAL A 45 -12.59 9.22 -14.94
N SER A 46 -13.10 10.11 -15.79
CA SER A 46 -12.54 10.35 -17.11
C SER A 46 -11.12 10.93 -17.04
N LYS A 47 -10.92 11.93 -16.22
CA LYS A 47 -9.59 12.56 -16.06
C LYS A 47 -8.57 11.60 -15.47
N LEU A 48 -8.98 10.80 -14.49
CA LEU A 48 -8.10 9.83 -13.85
C LEU A 48 -7.74 8.72 -14.84
N SER A 49 -8.70 8.27 -15.64
CA SER A 49 -8.46 7.29 -16.69
C SER A 49 -7.38 7.76 -17.68
N ASN A 50 -7.47 9.00 -18.11
CA ASN A 50 -6.49 9.60 -19.00
C ASN A 50 -5.12 9.77 -18.36
N LEU A 51 -5.10 10.25 -17.12
CA LEU A 51 -3.84 10.49 -16.40
C LEU A 51 -3.07 9.20 -16.17
N MET A 52 -3.75 8.17 -15.71
CA MET A 52 -3.13 6.89 -15.33
C MET A 52 -3.07 5.87 -16.47
N LYS A 53 -3.71 6.18 -17.59
CA LYS A 53 -3.82 5.27 -18.75
C LYS A 53 -4.39 3.92 -18.36
N ILE A 54 -5.53 3.97 -17.68
CA ILE A 54 -6.27 2.79 -17.22
C ILE A 54 -7.69 2.84 -17.77
N SER A 55 -8.38 1.69 -17.74
CA SER A 55 -9.78 1.62 -18.17
C SER A 55 -10.68 2.48 -17.27
N GLU A 56 -11.84 2.87 -17.80
CA GLU A 56 -12.81 3.63 -17.02
C GLU A 56 -13.32 2.82 -15.82
N LYS A 57 -13.43 1.50 -15.97
CA LYS A 57 -13.82 0.61 -14.88
C LYS A 57 -12.81 0.67 -13.73
N LEU A 58 -11.52 0.56 -14.04
CA LEU A 58 -10.45 0.68 -13.05
C LEU A 58 -10.39 2.07 -12.45
N SER A 59 -10.59 3.09 -13.27
CA SER A 59 -10.62 4.47 -12.82
C SER A 59 -11.75 4.71 -11.82
N SER A 60 -12.93 4.16 -12.09
CA SER A 60 -14.08 4.25 -11.19
C SER A 60 -13.77 3.63 -9.82
N VAL A 61 -13.13 2.46 -9.81
CA VAL A 61 -12.68 1.79 -8.58
C VAL A 61 -11.73 2.72 -7.81
N ASN A 62 -10.81 3.36 -8.49
CA ASN A 62 -9.83 4.23 -7.83
C ASN A 62 -10.43 5.54 -7.34
N VAL A 63 -11.40 6.11 -8.04
CA VAL A 63 -12.14 7.27 -7.54
C VAL A 63 -12.80 6.93 -6.19
N GLU A 64 -13.41 5.75 -6.09
CA GLU A 64 -13.99 5.30 -4.81
C GLU A 64 -12.93 5.10 -3.73
N ARG A 65 -11.76 4.54 -4.09
CA ARG A 65 -10.66 4.37 -3.14
C ARG A 65 -10.19 5.72 -2.58
N TRP A 66 -10.08 6.74 -3.42
CA TRP A 66 -9.69 8.07 -2.96
C TRP A 66 -10.73 8.68 -2.02
N LYS A 67 -12.01 8.46 -2.28
CA LYS A 67 -13.09 8.94 -1.41
C LYS A 67 -13.09 8.26 -0.04
N LEU A 68 -12.81 6.96 -0.01
CA LEU A 68 -12.81 6.18 1.22
C LEU A 68 -11.52 6.32 2.02
N PHE A 69 -10.48 6.87 1.41
CA PHE A 69 -9.17 6.98 2.04
C PHE A 69 -9.28 7.76 3.36
N ASN A 70 -8.66 7.21 4.40
CA ASN A 70 -8.69 7.75 5.75
C ASN A 70 -10.09 7.82 6.38
N SER A 71 -11.08 7.15 5.79
CA SER A 71 -12.41 7.08 6.38
C SER A 71 -12.48 5.97 7.43
N LYS A 72 -13.36 6.15 8.39
CA LYS A 72 -13.60 5.17 9.42
C LYS A 72 -14.23 3.92 8.79
N GLY A 73 -13.65 2.76 9.04
CA GLY A 73 -14.17 1.50 8.49
C GLY A 73 -13.61 1.12 7.14
N ASN A 74 -12.72 1.93 6.55
CA ASN A 74 -12.05 1.54 5.32
C ASN A 74 -11.12 0.34 5.55
N ASP A 75 -10.90 -0.45 4.50
CA ASP A 75 -9.94 -1.56 4.57
C ASP A 75 -8.53 -1.02 4.82
N TYR A 76 -7.74 -1.78 5.56
CA TYR A 76 -6.34 -1.47 5.77
C TYR A 76 -5.58 -2.74 6.15
N GLY A 77 -4.27 -2.70 6.02
CA GLY A 77 -3.41 -3.79 6.45
C GLY A 77 -1.94 -3.46 6.31
N PRO A 78 -1.07 -4.36 6.81
CA PRO A 78 0.37 -4.18 6.65
C PRO A 78 0.75 -4.25 5.17
N ALA A 79 1.67 -3.39 4.76
CA ALA A 79 2.07 -3.28 3.36
C ALA A 79 2.51 -4.63 2.78
N VAL A 80 3.37 -5.36 3.48
CA VAL A 80 3.93 -6.63 2.99
C VAL A 80 2.86 -7.71 2.79
N MET A 81 1.76 -7.62 3.52
CA MET A 81 0.64 -8.57 3.41
C MET A 81 -0.41 -8.13 2.40
N SER A 82 -0.43 -6.85 2.07
CA SER A 82 -1.44 -6.25 1.21
C SER A 82 -1.06 -6.28 -0.26
N PHE A 83 0.22 -6.03 -0.58
CA PHE A 83 0.69 -6.11 -1.95
C PHE A 83 0.71 -7.54 -2.46
N ARG A 84 0.26 -7.71 -3.71
CA ARG A 84 0.30 -8.99 -4.41
C ARG A 84 1.19 -8.87 -5.64
N GLY A 85 1.78 -9.96 -6.05
CA GLY A 85 2.73 -10.02 -7.15
C GLY A 85 3.77 -11.07 -6.82
N HIS A 86 4.64 -11.40 -7.77
CA HIS A 86 5.57 -12.51 -7.61
C HIS A 86 6.51 -12.36 -6.41
N VAL A 87 7.01 -11.14 -6.18
CA VAL A 87 7.91 -10.88 -5.05
C VAL A 87 7.20 -11.15 -3.73
N TYR A 88 5.98 -10.65 -3.59
CA TYR A 88 5.22 -10.76 -2.33
C TYR A 88 4.68 -12.16 -2.11
N GLN A 89 4.37 -12.89 -3.17
CA GLN A 89 4.02 -14.30 -3.09
C GLN A 89 5.21 -15.12 -2.58
N GLY A 90 6.42 -14.77 -3.02
CA GLY A 90 7.63 -15.42 -2.56
C GLY A 90 7.90 -15.22 -1.07
N PHE A 91 7.50 -14.09 -0.53
CA PHE A 91 7.64 -13.81 0.90
C PHE A 91 6.71 -14.67 1.76
N GLU A 92 5.48 -14.88 1.29
CA GLU A 92 4.44 -15.53 2.08
C GLU A 92 4.33 -14.92 3.50
N ALA A 93 4.28 -13.59 3.57
CA ALA A 93 4.30 -12.87 4.86
C ALA A 93 3.19 -13.30 5.80
N TRP A 94 2.05 -13.70 5.25
CA TRP A 94 0.91 -14.19 6.03
C TRP A 94 1.20 -15.48 6.80
N SER A 95 2.24 -16.23 6.42
CA SER A 95 2.66 -17.45 7.10
C SER A 95 3.85 -17.23 8.04
N MET A 96 4.39 -16.01 8.08
CA MET A 96 5.54 -15.70 8.93
C MET A 96 5.14 -15.44 10.36
N ASP A 97 6.03 -15.81 11.29
CA ASP A 97 5.86 -15.46 12.69
C ASP A 97 6.29 -14.00 12.94
N MET A 98 5.99 -13.51 14.14
CA MET A 98 6.32 -12.12 14.50
C MET A 98 7.81 -11.85 14.52
N ARG A 99 8.63 -12.85 14.81
CA ARG A 99 10.08 -12.69 14.83
C ARG A 99 10.61 -12.39 13.43
N SER A 100 10.13 -13.13 12.42
CA SER A 100 10.50 -12.92 11.03
C SER A 100 10.00 -11.59 10.51
N LEU A 101 8.74 -11.23 10.82
CA LEU A 101 8.17 -9.95 10.42
C LEU A 101 8.92 -8.78 11.05
N ASN A 102 9.33 -8.89 12.31
CA ASN A 102 10.11 -7.85 12.98
C ASN A 102 11.50 -7.69 12.36
N TRP A 103 12.10 -8.78 11.91
CA TRP A 103 13.37 -8.72 11.20
C TRP A 103 13.20 -7.97 9.88
N GLU A 104 12.17 -8.30 9.12
CA GLU A 104 11.86 -7.63 7.85
C GLU A 104 11.59 -6.14 8.06
N GLN A 105 10.88 -5.79 9.11
CA GLN A 105 10.56 -4.39 9.44
C GLN A 105 11.83 -3.52 9.54
N LYS A 106 12.93 -4.11 9.96
CA LYS A 106 14.20 -3.42 10.10
C LYS A 106 15.05 -3.44 8.83
N HIS A 107 14.84 -4.41 7.95
CA HIS A 107 15.77 -4.70 6.85
C HIS A 107 15.16 -4.54 5.46
N ILE A 108 13.85 -4.39 5.35
CA ILE A 108 13.17 -4.28 4.07
C ILE A 108 12.41 -2.97 4.00
N ARG A 109 12.47 -2.33 2.81
CA ARG A 109 11.68 -1.15 2.51
C ARG A 109 10.94 -1.38 1.19
N ILE A 110 9.72 -0.85 1.11
CA ILE A 110 8.87 -0.98 -0.07
C ILE A 110 8.67 0.42 -0.63
N LEU A 111 8.98 0.63 -1.89
CA LEU A 111 8.70 1.89 -2.57
C LEU A 111 7.21 1.96 -2.90
N SER A 112 6.63 3.12 -2.71
CA SER A 112 5.23 3.36 -3.02
C SER A 112 5.07 4.75 -3.63
N GLY A 113 4.34 4.85 -4.72
CA GLY A 113 4.05 6.13 -5.34
C GLY A 113 3.25 7.05 -4.44
N LEU A 114 2.42 6.49 -3.56
CA LEU A 114 1.61 7.28 -2.64
C LEU A 114 2.32 7.52 -1.30
N TYR A 115 2.82 6.45 -0.68
CA TYR A 115 3.35 6.51 0.69
C TYR A 115 4.84 6.79 0.77
N GLY A 116 5.54 6.83 -0.37
CA GLY A 116 6.99 6.98 -0.37
C GLY A 116 7.67 5.69 0.06
N LEU A 117 8.46 5.75 1.11
CA LEU A 117 9.21 4.60 1.61
C LEU A 117 8.42 3.95 2.75
N LEU A 118 7.95 2.73 2.50
CA LEU A 118 7.19 1.95 3.48
C LEU A 118 8.08 0.91 4.16
N ARG A 119 7.77 0.63 5.42
CA ARG A 119 8.26 -0.56 6.12
C ARG A 119 7.23 -1.67 5.94
N PRO A 120 7.63 -2.95 6.03
CA PRO A 120 6.70 -4.07 5.81
C PRO A 120 5.41 -4.03 6.63
N LEU A 121 5.48 -3.60 7.88
CA LEU A 121 4.31 -3.57 8.76
C LEU A 121 3.57 -2.22 8.77
N ASP A 122 3.98 -1.28 7.92
CA ASP A 122 3.28 0.00 7.84
C ASP A 122 1.85 -0.19 7.33
N ARG A 123 0.93 0.56 7.95
CA ARG A 123 -0.49 0.52 7.62
C ARG A 123 -0.74 1.22 6.30
N ILE A 124 -1.31 0.49 5.35
CA ILE A 124 -1.75 1.08 4.08
C ILE A 124 -3.24 0.83 3.86
N GLU A 125 -3.84 1.67 3.06
CA GLU A 125 -5.22 1.54 2.60
C GLU A 125 -5.22 1.30 1.09
N PRO A 126 -6.32 0.78 0.52
CA PRO A 126 -6.37 0.52 -0.92
C PRO A 126 -6.12 1.77 -1.74
N TYR A 127 -5.22 1.66 -2.71
CA TYR A 127 -4.89 2.75 -3.62
C TYR A 127 -4.27 2.20 -4.91
N ARG A 128 -4.19 3.05 -5.92
CA ARG A 128 -3.38 2.81 -7.11
C ARG A 128 -2.84 4.15 -7.61
N LEU A 129 -1.56 4.29 -7.60
CA LEU A 129 -0.89 5.51 -8.08
C LEU A 129 0.37 5.17 -8.91
N GLU A 130 0.71 3.92 -9.02
CA GLU A 130 1.81 3.43 -9.86
C GLU A 130 1.39 3.14 -11.29
#